data_030b5aef7cadd6cb12ef389a003a337d
#
_entry.id   030b5aef7cadd6cb12ef389a003a337d
#
_cell.length_a   1.000
_cell.length_b   1.000
_cell.length_c   1.000
_cell.angle_alpha   90.00
_cell.angle_beta   90.00
_cell.angle_gamma   90.00
#
_symmetry.space_group_name_H-M   'P 1'
#
loop_
_entity.id
_entity.type
_entity.pdbx_description
1 polymer ?
#
loop_
_entity_poly.entity_id
_entity_poly.type
_entity_poly.pdbx_seq_one_letter_code
_entity_poly.pdbx_strand_id
1 'polypeptide(L)'
;MFFFKKNKNLKAFLTGELVSIDTVNDDVFSKKMMADGIAIKPNDDKIYSPCNGTVEVVFEGSEHAIGIVMDNGLQVMIHCGLNTVNLTGICSSKVKKGDKVKAGQLIMTFDREKLKEENCDDITMLVVLDQGKAKSITFVGDQNVVANETEIAQIA
;
A
#
# COMPACT_ATOMS: atom_id res chain seq x y z
N MET A 1 -12.89 -29.51 17.38
CA MET A 1 -11.75 -28.58 17.29
C MET A 1 -11.92 -27.68 16.08
N PHE A 2 -11.80 -26.39 16.29
CA PHE A 2 -11.96 -25.41 15.22
C PHE A 2 -10.60 -24.95 14.75
N PHE A 3 -10.36 -25.06 13.45
CA PHE A 3 -9.17 -24.51 12.82
C PHE A 3 -9.53 -23.21 12.12
N PHE A 4 -8.94 -22.13 12.56
CA PHE A 4 -9.07 -20.85 11.89
C PHE A 4 -7.96 -20.70 10.86
N LYS A 5 -8.33 -20.65 9.58
CA LYS A 5 -7.37 -20.24 8.57
C LYS A 5 -7.05 -18.77 8.79
N LYS A 6 -5.76 -18.45 8.94
CA LYS A 6 -5.32 -17.06 8.86
C LYS A 6 -5.75 -16.51 7.50
N ASN A 7 -6.52 -15.45 7.50
CA ASN A 7 -6.85 -14.74 6.28
C ASN A 7 -5.57 -14.06 5.77
N LYS A 8 -5.08 -14.49 4.60
CA LYS A 8 -3.89 -13.92 3.96
C LYS A 8 -4.23 -12.90 2.89
N ASN A 9 -5.51 -12.62 2.66
CA ASN A 9 -5.94 -11.63 1.69
C ASN A 9 -5.52 -10.24 2.13
N LEU A 10 -5.20 -9.39 1.15
CA LEU A 10 -4.83 -8.01 1.43
C LEU A 10 -6.10 -7.19 1.68
N LYS A 11 -6.06 -6.39 2.74
CA LYS A 11 -7.10 -5.41 3.07
C LYS A 11 -6.76 -4.04 2.47
N ALA A 12 -7.77 -3.22 2.25
CA ALA A 12 -7.54 -1.84 1.83
C ALA A 12 -6.62 -1.14 2.83
N PHE A 13 -5.58 -0.52 2.31
CA PHE A 13 -4.58 0.21 3.08
C PHE A 13 -4.97 1.68 3.28
N LEU A 14 -6.04 2.12 2.65
CA LEU A 14 -6.49 3.52 2.64
C LEU A 14 -7.98 3.53 2.29
N THR A 15 -8.72 4.47 2.86
CA THR A 15 -10.12 4.69 2.48
C THR A 15 -10.17 5.59 1.25
N GLY A 16 -10.89 5.18 0.22
CA GLY A 16 -11.02 5.93 -1.01
C GLY A 16 -11.58 5.09 -2.16
N GLU A 17 -11.22 5.47 -3.36
CA GLU A 17 -11.63 4.79 -4.60
C GLU A 17 -10.51 3.89 -5.11
N LEU A 18 -10.74 2.59 -5.10
CA LEU A 18 -9.82 1.59 -5.65
C LEU A 18 -9.91 1.63 -7.18
N VAL A 19 -8.76 1.73 -7.83
CA VAL A 19 -8.66 1.75 -9.29
C VAL A 19 -7.53 0.85 -9.76
N SER A 20 -7.62 0.41 -11.01
CA SER A 20 -6.56 -0.37 -11.63
C SER A 20 -5.25 0.41 -11.70
N ILE A 21 -4.12 -0.26 -11.51
CA ILE A 21 -2.81 0.38 -11.54
C ILE A 21 -2.46 0.97 -12.90
N ASP A 22 -3.00 0.43 -13.98
CA ASP A 22 -2.78 0.95 -15.35
C ASP A 22 -3.42 2.31 -15.58
N THR A 23 -4.31 2.78 -14.69
CA THR A 23 -4.88 4.13 -14.78
C THR A 23 -4.02 5.20 -14.09
N VAL A 24 -2.96 4.81 -13.39
CA VAL A 24 -2.07 5.74 -12.69
C VAL A 24 -1.27 6.56 -13.72
N ASN A 25 -1.23 7.87 -13.53
CA ASN A 25 -0.55 8.80 -14.45
C ASN A 25 0.96 8.84 -14.19
N ASP A 26 1.59 7.70 -14.26
CA ASP A 26 3.04 7.51 -14.13
C ASP A 26 3.40 6.15 -14.76
N ASP A 27 4.26 6.16 -15.76
CA ASP A 27 4.60 4.95 -16.54
C ASP A 27 5.22 3.83 -15.69
N VAL A 28 5.95 4.18 -14.63
CA VAL A 28 6.56 3.18 -13.75
C VAL A 28 5.48 2.29 -13.12
N PHE A 29 4.35 2.87 -12.76
CA PHE A 29 3.21 2.16 -12.17
C PHE A 29 2.25 1.63 -13.23
N SER A 30 1.80 2.48 -14.15
CA SER A 30 0.77 2.13 -15.15
C SER A 30 1.22 1.03 -16.11
N LYS A 31 2.49 1.00 -16.45
CA LYS A 31 3.09 -0.04 -17.31
C LYS A 31 3.70 -1.20 -16.53
N LYS A 32 3.48 -1.22 -15.21
CA LYS A 32 3.98 -2.27 -14.31
C LYS A 32 5.50 -2.46 -14.41
N MET A 33 6.23 -1.37 -14.64
CA MET A 33 7.69 -1.42 -14.78
C MET A 33 8.37 -1.83 -13.49
N MET A 34 7.77 -1.47 -12.33
CA MET A 34 8.24 -1.91 -11.02
C MET A 34 7.66 -3.28 -10.68
N ALA A 35 6.33 -3.39 -10.69
CA ALA A 35 5.58 -4.60 -10.37
C ALA A 35 4.09 -4.39 -10.63
N ASP A 36 3.33 -5.48 -10.62
CA ASP A 36 1.86 -5.40 -10.63
C ASP A 36 1.34 -4.93 -9.28
N GLY A 37 0.16 -4.34 -9.27
CA GLY A 37 -0.44 -3.80 -8.07
C GLY A 37 -1.81 -3.22 -8.28
N ILE A 38 -2.18 -2.33 -7.38
CA ILE A 38 -3.47 -1.65 -7.33
C ILE A 38 -3.27 -0.24 -6.78
N ALA A 39 -4.20 0.66 -7.04
CA ALA A 39 -4.10 2.03 -6.56
C ALA A 39 -5.40 2.46 -5.87
N ILE A 40 -5.27 3.42 -4.96
CA ILE A 40 -6.40 4.05 -4.29
C ILE A 40 -6.30 5.56 -4.43
N LYS A 41 -7.37 6.19 -4.91
CA LYS A 41 -7.54 7.65 -4.85
C LYS A 41 -8.04 8.00 -3.46
N PRO A 42 -7.26 8.72 -2.63
CA PRO A 42 -7.57 8.87 -1.21
C PRO A 42 -8.78 9.74 -0.92
N ASN A 43 -9.54 9.35 0.09
CA ASN A 43 -10.50 10.20 0.79
C ASN A 43 -10.07 10.46 2.24
N ASP A 44 -8.88 10.03 2.63
CA ASP A 44 -8.32 10.14 3.97
C ASP A 44 -6.82 10.39 3.88
N ASP A 45 -6.22 10.77 4.98
CA ASP A 45 -4.79 11.09 5.12
C ASP A 45 -4.01 10.05 5.93
N LYS A 46 -4.61 8.89 6.20
CA LYS A 46 -4.02 7.81 6.99
C LYS A 46 -3.90 6.53 6.18
N ILE A 47 -2.74 5.91 6.26
CA ILE A 47 -2.44 4.65 5.60
C ILE A 47 -2.24 3.56 6.66
N TYR A 48 -2.89 2.43 6.45
CA TYR A 48 -2.87 1.28 7.36
C TYR A 48 -2.24 0.08 6.69
N SER A 49 -1.65 -0.80 7.49
CA SER A 49 -1.07 -2.03 6.95
C SER A 49 -2.17 -2.91 6.32
N PRO A 50 -1.97 -3.38 5.08
CA PRO A 50 -2.94 -4.25 4.41
C PRO A 50 -2.90 -5.69 4.89
N CYS A 51 -1.92 -6.05 5.71
CA CYS A 51 -1.64 -7.43 6.10
C CYS A 51 -0.84 -7.48 7.39
N ASN A 52 -0.74 -8.69 7.95
CA ASN A 52 0.22 -8.99 9.00
C ASN A 52 1.58 -9.21 8.35
N GLY A 53 2.62 -8.65 8.92
CA GLY A 53 3.96 -8.80 8.37
C GLY A 53 5.02 -8.06 9.15
N THR A 54 6.18 -7.90 8.53
CA THR A 54 7.32 -7.18 9.09
C THR A 54 7.71 -6.06 8.13
N VAL A 55 7.99 -4.88 8.67
CA VAL A 55 8.46 -3.74 7.88
C VAL A 55 9.86 -4.03 7.38
N GLU A 56 10.02 -4.10 6.07
CA GLU A 56 11.28 -4.39 5.39
C GLU A 56 12.07 -3.11 5.11
N VAL A 57 11.38 -2.05 4.75
CA VAL A 57 11.98 -0.77 4.41
C VAL A 57 11.01 0.38 4.67
N VAL A 58 11.55 1.50 5.13
CA VAL A 58 10.91 2.81 5.10
C VAL A 58 11.86 3.73 4.35
N PHE A 59 11.38 4.40 3.32
CA PHE A 59 12.22 5.31 2.54
C PHE A 59 12.69 6.47 3.40
N GLU A 60 13.99 6.59 3.58
CA GLU A 60 14.58 7.68 4.36
C GLU A 60 14.34 9.04 3.69
N GLY A 61 14.18 10.07 4.51
CA GLY A 61 13.94 11.43 4.06
C GLY A 61 12.48 11.70 3.78
N SER A 62 11.96 11.29 2.64
CA SER A 62 10.56 11.53 2.26
C SER A 62 9.55 10.69 3.04
N GLU A 63 9.94 9.51 3.47
CA GLU A 63 9.07 8.52 4.14
C GLU A 63 7.81 8.16 3.34
N HIS A 64 7.86 8.37 2.01
CA HIS A 64 6.70 8.20 1.12
C HIS A 64 6.38 6.76 0.77
N ALA A 65 7.30 5.82 1.02
CA ALA A 65 7.13 4.42 0.67
C ALA A 65 7.54 3.51 1.83
N ILE A 66 6.72 2.48 2.06
CA ILE A 66 6.94 1.46 3.09
C ILE A 66 6.79 0.09 2.46
N GLY A 67 7.79 -0.75 2.65
CA GLY A 67 7.77 -2.16 2.23
C GLY A 67 7.46 -3.07 3.40
N ILE A 68 6.59 -4.06 3.18
CA ILE A 68 6.17 -5.03 4.19
C ILE A 68 6.32 -6.43 3.60
N VAL A 69 6.91 -7.35 4.37
CA VAL A 69 7.00 -8.76 4.00
C VAL A 69 6.09 -9.59 4.91
N MET A 70 5.26 -10.43 4.29
CA MET A 70 4.39 -11.38 5.00
C MET A 70 5.15 -12.65 5.35
N ASP A 71 4.59 -13.46 6.25
CA ASP A 71 5.21 -14.73 6.68
C ASP A 71 5.43 -15.71 5.53
N ASN A 72 4.59 -15.68 4.48
CA ASN A 72 4.75 -16.50 3.28
C ASN A 72 5.79 -15.96 2.29
N GLY A 73 6.49 -14.86 2.65
CA GLY A 73 7.50 -14.22 1.80
C GLY A 73 6.94 -13.24 0.77
N LEU A 74 5.62 -13.07 0.68
CA LEU A 74 5.02 -12.06 -0.20
C LEU A 74 5.45 -10.67 0.27
N GLN A 75 6.02 -9.88 -0.65
CA GLN A 75 6.47 -8.52 -0.37
C GLN A 75 5.61 -7.51 -1.10
N VAL A 76 5.08 -6.57 -0.36
CA VAL A 76 4.31 -5.46 -0.90
C VAL A 76 4.99 -4.14 -0.54
N MET A 77 4.84 -3.15 -1.41
CA MET A 77 5.27 -1.79 -1.13
C MET A 77 4.10 -0.84 -1.33
N ILE A 78 3.88 0.02 -0.34
CA ILE A 78 2.90 1.09 -0.43
C ILE A 78 3.66 2.38 -0.74
N HIS A 79 3.27 3.04 -1.81
CA HIS A 79 3.90 4.26 -2.32
C HIS A 79 2.88 5.39 -2.31
N CYS A 80 3.09 6.38 -1.45
CA CYS A 80 2.18 7.50 -1.27
C CYS A 80 2.46 8.59 -2.30
N GLY A 81 1.49 8.85 -3.16
CA GLY A 81 1.56 9.92 -4.15
C GLY A 81 2.50 9.65 -5.32
N LEU A 82 2.49 10.56 -6.27
CA LEU A 82 3.40 10.56 -7.42
C LEU A 82 4.43 11.68 -7.26
N ASN A 83 5.69 11.39 -7.65
CA ASN A 83 6.80 12.35 -7.61
C ASN A 83 7.09 12.86 -6.19
N THR A 84 6.92 12.01 -5.19
CA THR A 84 7.04 12.37 -3.77
C THR A 84 8.37 11.99 -3.13
N VAL A 85 9.23 11.29 -3.85
CA VAL A 85 10.48 10.73 -3.32
C VAL A 85 11.44 11.78 -2.72
N ASN A 86 11.40 13.01 -3.25
CA ASN A 86 12.27 14.11 -2.78
C ASN A 86 11.56 15.11 -1.88
N LEU A 87 10.29 14.85 -1.52
CA LEU A 87 9.51 15.75 -0.67
C LEU A 87 9.63 15.32 0.79
N THR A 88 10.03 16.27 1.65
CA THR A 88 10.13 16.04 3.09
C THR A 88 9.00 16.74 3.83
N GLY A 89 8.61 16.21 4.98
CA GLY A 89 7.59 16.83 5.84
C GLY A 89 6.15 16.65 5.35
N ILE A 90 5.92 15.83 4.34
CA ILE A 90 4.58 15.52 3.81
C ILE A 90 4.10 14.17 4.31
N CYS A 91 4.89 13.14 4.11
CA CYS A 91 4.61 11.79 4.61
C CYS A 91 5.35 11.58 5.93
N SER A 92 4.69 10.92 6.87
CA SER A 92 5.27 10.60 8.18
C SER A 92 5.03 9.13 8.48
N SER A 93 6.10 8.34 8.50
CA SER A 93 6.03 6.93 8.89
C SER A 93 5.80 6.80 10.40
N LYS A 94 4.91 5.88 10.78
CA LYS A 94 4.64 5.51 12.18
C LYS A 94 5.36 4.22 12.56
N VAL A 95 6.10 3.66 11.64
CA VAL A 95 6.83 2.40 11.81
C VAL A 95 8.25 2.56 11.27
N LYS A 96 9.11 1.62 11.65
CA LYS A 96 10.50 1.57 11.20
C LYS A 96 10.84 0.15 10.74
N LYS A 97 11.93 0.02 10.00
CA LYS A 97 12.44 -1.27 9.55
C LYS A 97 12.58 -2.24 10.74
N GLY A 98 12.07 -3.44 10.57
CA GLY A 98 12.08 -4.49 11.58
C GLY A 98 10.83 -4.55 12.45
N ASP A 99 9.98 -3.53 12.44
CA ASP A 99 8.73 -3.56 13.20
C ASP A 99 7.78 -4.61 12.64
N LYS A 100 7.14 -5.35 13.55
CA LYS A 100 6.03 -6.22 13.18
C LYS A 100 4.75 -5.41 13.15
N VAL A 101 3.97 -5.61 12.10
CA VAL A 101 2.69 -4.91 11.91
C VAL A 101 1.56 -5.91 11.74
N LYS A 102 0.37 -5.47 12.13
CA LYS A 102 -0.88 -6.22 11.92
C LYS A 102 -1.74 -5.50 10.89
N ALA A 103 -2.55 -6.27 10.15
CA ALA A 103 -3.56 -5.67 9.28
C ALA A 103 -4.39 -4.64 10.05
N GLY A 104 -4.55 -3.46 9.47
CA GLY A 104 -5.27 -2.35 10.10
C GLY A 104 -4.46 -1.48 11.05
N GLN A 105 -3.20 -1.79 11.29
CA GLN A 105 -2.32 -0.93 12.07
C GLN A 105 -1.95 0.31 11.27
N LEU A 106 -2.02 1.50 11.89
CA LEU A 106 -1.60 2.76 11.26
C LEU A 106 -0.09 2.71 11.00
N ILE A 107 0.32 2.92 9.76
CA ILE A 107 1.74 2.88 9.38
C ILE A 107 2.25 4.20 8.81
N MET A 108 1.38 5.06 8.31
CA MET A 108 1.78 6.34 7.73
C MET A 108 0.64 7.35 7.81
N THR A 109 0.99 8.63 7.97
CA THR A 109 0.09 9.76 7.72
C THR A 109 0.70 10.64 6.65
N PHE A 110 -0.11 11.38 5.91
CA PHE A 110 0.39 12.29 4.87
C PHE A 110 -0.48 13.53 4.77
N ASP A 111 0.14 14.64 4.37
CA ASP A 111 -0.52 15.93 4.22
C ASP A 111 -1.01 16.11 2.79
N ARG A 112 -2.29 15.88 2.57
CA ARG A 112 -2.92 15.94 1.25
C ARG A 112 -2.89 17.35 0.66
N GLU A 113 -3.04 18.37 1.50
CA GLU A 113 -3.00 19.77 1.05
C GLU A 113 -1.61 20.17 0.56
N LYS A 114 -0.56 19.76 1.28
CA LYS A 114 0.81 20.00 0.85
C LYS A 114 1.14 19.29 -0.46
N LEU A 115 0.67 18.06 -0.65
CA LEU A 115 0.82 17.36 -1.93
C LEU A 115 0.18 18.17 -3.06
N LYS A 116 -0.99 18.71 -2.83
CA LYS A 116 -1.70 19.54 -3.80
C LYS A 116 -0.95 20.85 -4.11
N GLU A 117 -0.41 21.50 -3.08
CA GLU A 117 0.43 22.70 -3.23
C GLU A 117 1.69 22.40 -4.06
N GLU A 118 2.27 21.22 -3.93
CA GLU A 118 3.43 20.78 -4.71
C GLU A 118 3.05 20.24 -6.09
N ASN A 119 1.79 20.33 -6.49
CA ASN A 119 1.25 19.77 -7.74
C ASN A 119 1.49 18.28 -7.90
N CYS A 120 1.50 17.54 -6.79
CA CYS A 120 1.65 16.09 -6.78
C CYS A 120 0.29 15.42 -6.65
N ASP A 121 0.07 14.36 -7.44
CA ASP A 121 -1.09 13.50 -7.29
C ASP A 121 -0.96 12.72 -5.97
N ASP A 122 -2.03 12.66 -5.19
CA ASP A 122 -2.05 11.92 -3.93
C ASP A 122 -2.44 10.44 -4.09
N ILE A 123 -2.68 9.99 -5.31
CA ILE A 123 -2.97 8.59 -5.58
C ILE A 123 -1.89 7.70 -4.95
N THR A 124 -2.31 6.68 -4.23
CA THR A 124 -1.42 5.83 -3.44
C THR A 124 -1.49 4.40 -3.99
N MET A 125 -0.33 3.83 -4.28
CA MET A 125 -0.21 2.53 -4.91
C MET A 125 0.24 1.47 -3.91
N LEU A 126 -0.24 0.25 -4.11
CA LEU A 126 0.36 -0.95 -3.52
C LEU A 126 0.84 -1.82 -4.67
N VAL A 127 2.13 -2.15 -4.66
CA VAL A 127 2.74 -3.04 -5.65
C VAL A 127 3.28 -4.30 -4.98
N VAL A 128 3.24 -5.41 -5.69
CA VAL A 128 3.75 -6.70 -5.22
C VAL A 128 5.15 -6.90 -5.76
N LEU A 129 6.16 -6.70 -4.91
CA LEU A 129 7.57 -6.80 -5.30
C LEU A 129 8.03 -8.25 -5.42
N ASP A 130 7.48 -9.13 -4.60
CA ASP A 130 7.80 -10.56 -4.61
C ASP A 130 6.54 -11.34 -4.22
N GLN A 131 6.20 -12.35 -5.01
CA GLN A 131 5.03 -13.17 -4.76
C GLN A 131 5.22 -14.17 -3.59
N GLY A 132 6.48 -14.42 -3.21
CA GLY A 132 6.79 -15.38 -2.15
C GLY A 132 6.26 -16.77 -2.48
N LYS A 133 5.62 -17.41 -1.51
CA LYS A 133 5.02 -18.75 -1.68
C LYS A 133 3.59 -18.71 -2.20
N ALA A 134 3.03 -17.51 -2.45
CA ALA A 134 1.68 -17.42 -3.00
C ALA A 134 1.65 -17.95 -4.43
N LYS A 135 0.63 -18.74 -4.74
CA LYS A 135 0.43 -19.30 -6.09
C LYS A 135 -0.20 -18.29 -7.03
N SER A 136 -1.08 -17.46 -6.49
CA SER A 136 -1.77 -16.43 -7.26
C SER A 136 -2.15 -15.25 -6.38
N ILE A 137 -2.23 -14.08 -7.00
CA ILE A 137 -2.73 -12.85 -6.40
C ILE A 137 -3.73 -12.26 -7.38
N THR A 138 -4.97 -12.10 -6.91
CA THR A 138 -6.05 -11.57 -7.74
C THR A 138 -6.56 -10.29 -7.10
N PHE A 139 -6.34 -9.16 -7.76
CA PHE A 139 -6.87 -7.87 -7.33
C PHE A 139 -8.36 -7.76 -7.68
N VAL A 140 -9.12 -7.13 -6.77
CA VAL A 140 -10.55 -6.88 -7.02
C VAL A 140 -10.72 -5.69 -7.97
N GLY A 141 -11.91 -5.57 -8.57
CA GLY A 141 -12.22 -4.49 -9.50
C GLY A 141 -12.46 -3.14 -8.82
N ASP A 142 -12.57 -2.10 -9.63
CA ASP A 142 -12.78 -0.72 -9.20
C ASP A 142 -14.02 -0.61 -8.30
N GLN A 143 -13.85 0.00 -7.14
CA GLN A 143 -14.92 0.21 -6.15
C GLN A 143 -14.45 1.18 -5.07
N ASN A 144 -15.39 1.69 -4.30
CA ASN A 144 -15.07 2.40 -3.06
C ASN A 144 -14.65 1.38 -2.00
N VAL A 145 -13.59 1.69 -1.28
CA VAL A 145 -13.04 0.82 -0.24
C VAL A 145 -12.86 1.56 1.07
N VAL A 146 -12.95 0.82 2.17
CA VAL A 146 -12.73 1.32 3.52
C VAL A 146 -11.53 0.58 4.09
N ALA A 147 -10.55 1.35 4.59
CA ALA A 147 -9.34 0.81 5.16
C ALA A 147 -9.62 -0.27 6.20
N ASN A 148 -8.89 -1.37 6.12
CA ASN A 148 -9.00 -2.55 6.98
C ASN A 148 -10.33 -3.32 6.94
N GLU A 149 -11.32 -2.85 6.19
CA GLU A 149 -12.62 -3.53 6.06
C GLU A 149 -12.76 -4.24 4.72
N THR A 150 -12.38 -3.57 3.64
CA THR A 150 -12.56 -4.08 2.28
C THR A 150 -11.34 -4.90 1.85
N GLU A 151 -11.56 -6.12 1.37
CA GLU A 151 -10.49 -6.90 0.74
C GLU A 151 -10.20 -6.35 -0.65
N ILE A 152 -8.92 -6.14 -0.96
CA ILE A 152 -8.47 -5.60 -2.26
C ILE A 152 -7.73 -6.63 -3.11
N ALA A 153 -7.27 -7.70 -2.52
CA ALA A 153 -6.61 -8.80 -3.24
C ALA A 153 -6.85 -10.13 -2.54
N GLN A 154 -7.12 -11.15 -3.33
CA GLN A 154 -7.20 -12.53 -2.88
C GLN A 154 -5.88 -13.22 -3.15
N ILE A 155 -5.36 -13.88 -2.13
CA ILE A 155 -4.08 -14.59 -2.16
C ILE A 155 -4.34 -16.09 -2.04
N ALA A 156 -3.89 -16.84 -3.02
CA ALA A 156 -4.02 -18.29 -3.01
C ALA A 156 -2.65 -18.98 -2.91
#